data_a54b602afcc1ae061082ce22c8ff23ae
#
_entry.id   a54b602afcc1ae061082ce22c8ff23ae
#
_cell.length_a   1.000
_cell.length_b   1.000
_cell.length_c   1.000
_cell.angle_alpha   90.00
_cell.angle_beta   90.00
_cell.angle_gamma   90.00
#
_symmetry.space_group_name_H-M   'P 1'
#
loop_
_entity.id
_entity.type
_entity.pdbx_description
1 polymer ?
#
loop_
_entity_poly.entity_id
_entity_poly.type
_entity_poly.pdbx_seq_one_letter_code
_entity_poly.pdbx_strand_id
1 'polypeptide(L)'
;MSIALAGVRSALLPGAWARNDLWRRARAVPSLDLRFADTKSLADAVTGQSLVTFTRASTGTYVGSDGLIKTAAVNEARFDHNPSTGESLGLLVEEARTNLLTYSEQFDNAAWVKSNSTVTANAGAAPNGTATADLLYPNSSGTIRSIYQSVAGQTSGASYTNVVYAKSSGIRYICLSSVRGTSARAAWFDLQTGAVG
;
A
#
# COMPACT_ATOMS: atom_id res chain seq x y z
N MET A 1 50.78 -2.45 12.83
CA MET A 1 50.02 -3.49 12.16
C MET A 1 48.73 -2.90 11.63
N SER A 2 48.77 -2.69 10.44
CA SER A 2 47.68 -2.06 9.85
C SER A 2 46.77 -3.04 9.23
N ILE A 3 45.91 -3.27 9.79
CA ILE A 3 45.11 -4.17 9.52
C ILE A 3 44.25 -3.86 8.48
N ALA A 4 44.21 -4.53 7.86
CA ALA A 4 43.10 -4.92 7.21
C ALA A 4 42.00 -3.96 6.97
N LEU A 5 42.18 -2.90 7.60
CA LEU A 5 41.35 -1.81 7.35
C LEU A 5 41.23 -1.50 5.92
N ALA A 6 42.24 -1.72 5.34
CA ALA A 6 42.30 -1.44 3.98
C ALA A 6 41.39 -2.32 3.18
N GLY A 7 41.44 -3.48 3.45
CA GLY A 7 40.71 -4.41 2.65
C GLY A 7 39.24 -4.23 2.77
N VAL A 8 38.98 -3.74 3.82
CA VAL A 8 37.64 -3.63 4.12
C VAL A 8 36.88 -2.62 3.39
N ARG A 9 37.52 -1.88 2.73
CA ARG A 9 36.83 -1.01 2.02
C ARG A 9 35.93 -1.56 1.22
N SER A 10 35.46 -1.98 1.50
CA SER A 10 34.30 -2.04 1.25
C SER A 10 33.81 -1.00 0.38
N ALA A 11 34.73 -0.44 -0.13
CA ALA A 11 34.52 0.15 -1.38
C ALA A 11 33.60 -0.64 -2.27
N LEU A 12 33.42 -1.81 -1.85
CA LEU A 12 32.60 -2.74 -2.49
C LEU A 12 31.12 -2.47 -2.48
N LEU A 13 30.65 -1.72 -1.51
CA LEU A 13 29.23 -1.50 -1.31
C LEU A 13 28.96 -0.06 -0.85
N PRO A 14 29.15 0.90 -1.71
CA PRO A 14 29.05 2.31 -1.30
C PRO A 14 27.74 2.70 -0.66
N GLY A 15 26.66 2.11 -1.09
CA GLY A 15 25.35 2.39 -0.55
C GLY A 15 25.04 1.75 0.81
N ALA A 16 25.46 0.53 1.01
CA ALA A 16 25.27 -0.22 2.25
C ALA A 16 26.08 0.37 3.41
N TRP A 17 27.25 0.85 3.10
CA TRP A 17 28.16 1.43 4.01
C TRP A 17 27.69 2.58 4.79
N ALA A 18 27.14 3.53 4.11
CA ALA A 18 26.73 4.76 4.73
C ALA A 18 25.61 4.56 5.76
N ARG A 19 24.85 3.48 5.61
CA ARG A 19 23.74 3.16 6.51
C ARG A 19 24.11 2.24 7.66
N ASN A 20 24.98 1.28 7.40
CA ASN A 20 25.12 0.14 8.29
C ASN A 20 26.30 0.19 9.25
N ASP A 21 27.17 1.16 9.11
CA ASP A 21 28.43 1.21 9.86
C ASP A 21 28.65 2.51 10.68
N LEU A 22 27.58 3.23 11.00
CA LEU A 22 27.69 4.42 11.83
C LEU A 22 28.38 4.15 13.16
N TRP A 23 28.08 3.02 13.80
CA TRP A 23 28.67 2.63 15.06
C TRP A 23 30.15 2.26 14.94
N ARG A 24 30.56 1.64 13.82
CA ARG A 24 31.97 1.39 13.55
C ARG A 24 32.77 2.68 13.40
N ARG A 25 32.15 3.65 12.75
CA ARG A 25 32.75 4.99 12.60
C ARG A 25 32.82 5.72 13.94
N ALA A 26 31.84 5.56 14.78
CA ALA A 26 31.81 6.11 16.12
C ALA A 26 32.69 5.34 17.11
N ARG A 27 33.28 4.20 16.71
CA ARG A 27 34.03 3.29 17.55
C ARG A 27 33.29 2.86 18.82
N ALA A 28 32.00 2.74 18.70
CA ALA A 28 31.11 2.34 19.79
C ALA A 28 30.13 1.28 19.27
N VAL A 29 29.80 0.31 20.09
CA VAL A 29 28.74 -0.64 19.79
C VAL A 29 27.43 -0.05 20.27
N PRO A 30 26.40 0.07 19.40
CA PRO A 30 25.12 0.56 19.84
C PRO A 30 24.46 -0.43 20.79
N SER A 31 23.68 0.07 21.71
CA SER A 31 22.84 -0.74 22.58
C SER A 31 21.61 -1.32 21.85
N LEU A 32 21.28 -0.77 20.70
CA LEU A 32 20.18 -1.19 19.85
C LEU A 32 20.45 -0.79 18.39
N ASP A 33 20.36 -1.73 17.46
CA ASP A 33 20.49 -1.50 16.01
C ASP A 33 19.39 -2.27 15.26
N LEU A 34 18.29 -1.59 14.94
CA LEU A 34 17.15 -2.15 14.24
C LEU A 34 17.16 -1.71 12.77
N ARG A 35 17.41 -2.65 11.87
CA ARG A 35 17.60 -2.41 10.43
C ARG A 35 16.43 -2.93 9.62
N PHE A 36 15.24 -2.42 9.88
CA PHE A 36 13.99 -2.91 9.27
C PHE A 36 14.01 -2.90 7.74
N ALA A 37 14.61 -1.89 7.13
CA ALA A 37 14.70 -1.80 5.68
C ALA A 37 15.72 -2.78 5.09
N ASP A 38 16.81 -3.03 5.78
CA ASP A 38 17.89 -3.88 5.28
C ASP A 38 17.60 -5.37 5.52
N THR A 39 17.31 -5.73 6.77
CA THR A 39 17.20 -7.13 7.19
C THR A 39 15.78 -7.69 7.15
N LYS A 40 14.78 -6.82 7.11
CA LYS A 40 13.35 -7.19 7.21
C LYS A 40 13.09 -8.08 8.44
N SER A 41 13.70 -7.71 9.55
CA SER A 41 13.65 -8.45 10.80
C SER A 41 13.38 -7.52 11.99
N LEU A 42 12.73 -8.04 13.00
CA LEU A 42 12.53 -7.37 14.29
C LEU A 42 13.70 -7.60 15.25
N ALA A 43 14.69 -8.37 14.82
CA ALA A 43 15.88 -8.65 15.62
C ALA A 43 16.85 -7.48 15.59
N ASP A 44 17.51 -7.27 16.72
CA ASP A 44 18.64 -6.36 16.84
C ASP A 44 19.82 -6.87 16.02
N ALA A 45 20.38 -6.04 15.16
CA ALA A 45 21.45 -6.42 14.24
C ALA A 45 22.81 -6.66 14.95
N VAL A 46 22.97 -6.22 16.19
CA VAL A 46 24.19 -6.44 16.97
C VAL A 46 24.14 -7.78 17.70
N THR A 47 23.06 -8.04 18.40
CA THR A 47 22.94 -9.22 19.27
C THR A 47 22.19 -10.38 18.65
N GLY A 48 21.44 -10.13 17.59
CA GLY A 48 20.53 -11.11 16.98
C GLY A 48 19.27 -11.40 17.80
N GLN A 49 19.08 -10.71 18.92
CA GLN A 49 17.93 -10.91 19.78
C GLN A 49 16.70 -10.18 19.22
N SER A 50 15.53 -10.81 19.32
CA SER A 50 14.26 -10.16 19.00
C SER A 50 13.85 -9.26 20.17
N LEU A 51 14.18 -7.99 20.05
CA LEU A 51 13.90 -7.00 21.10
C LEU A 51 12.60 -6.22 20.85
N VAL A 52 11.97 -6.43 19.71
CA VAL A 52 10.71 -5.78 19.32
C VAL A 52 9.62 -6.83 19.23
N THR A 53 8.55 -6.58 19.96
CA THR A 53 7.30 -7.34 19.83
C THR A 53 6.35 -6.60 18.92
N PHE A 54 5.84 -7.27 17.90
CA PHE A 54 4.84 -6.73 16.99
C PHE A 54 3.49 -7.39 17.24
N THR A 55 2.47 -6.58 17.48
CA THR A 55 1.09 -7.06 17.67
C THR A 55 0.13 -6.34 16.75
N ARG A 56 -0.75 -7.08 16.10
CA ARG A 56 -1.85 -6.57 15.30
C ARG A 56 -3.00 -7.57 15.30
N ALA A 57 -4.18 -7.13 15.71
CA ALA A 57 -5.35 -7.99 15.87
C ALA A 57 -6.03 -8.40 14.54
N SER A 58 -5.65 -7.79 13.41
CA SER A 58 -6.20 -8.09 12.09
C SER A 58 -5.13 -8.49 11.10
N THR A 59 -5.51 -9.04 9.96
CA THR A 59 -4.67 -9.07 8.77
C THR A 59 -4.38 -7.65 8.28
N GLY A 60 -3.36 -7.46 7.47
CA GLY A 60 -3.04 -6.16 6.89
C GLY A 60 -2.26 -6.32 5.59
N THR A 61 -2.40 -5.37 4.69
CA THR A 61 -1.71 -5.39 3.40
C THR A 61 -0.43 -4.57 3.42
N TYR A 62 0.49 -4.89 2.55
CA TYR A 62 1.74 -4.17 2.31
C TYR A 62 2.22 -4.44 0.88
N VAL A 63 3.12 -3.62 0.37
CA VAL A 63 3.73 -3.84 -0.94
C VAL A 63 4.95 -4.75 -0.80
N GLY A 64 4.96 -5.84 -1.53
CA GLY A 64 6.11 -6.75 -1.63
C GLY A 64 7.24 -6.17 -2.48
N SER A 65 8.42 -6.77 -2.43
CA SER A 65 9.57 -6.39 -3.27
C SER A 65 9.34 -6.59 -4.77
N ASP A 66 8.31 -7.33 -5.13
CA ASP A 66 7.83 -7.55 -6.50
C ASP A 66 6.82 -6.49 -6.97
N GLY A 67 6.55 -5.47 -6.15
CA GLY A 67 5.57 -4.42 -6.42
C GLY A 67 4.11 -4.83 -6.23
N LEU A 68 3.85 -6.07 -5.84
CA LEU A 68 2.50 -6.58 -5.64
C LEU A 68 2.02 -6.39 -4.20
N ILE A 69 0.72 -6.22 -4.03
CA ILE A 69 0.10 -6.17 -2.71
C ILE A 69 0.09 -7.58 -2.10
N LYS A 70 0.65 -7.70 -0.93
CA LYS A 70 0.68 -8.91 -0.10
C LYS A 70 -0.21 -8.74 1.12
N THR A 71 -0.66 -9.84 1.68
CA THR A 71 -1.40 -9.85 2.95
C THR A 71 -0.56 -10.53 4.02
N ALA A 72 -0.31 -9.81 5.10
CA ALA A 72 0.29 -10.34 6.31
C ALA A 72 -0.79 -10.86 7.27
N ALA A 73 -0.49 -11.96 7.95
CA ALA A 73 -1.37 -12.55 8.94
C ALA A 73 -1.48 -11.69 10.23
N VAL A 74 -2.36 -12.08 11.13
CA VAL A 74 -2.45 -11.50 12.48
C VAL A 74 -1.09 -11.63 13.17
N ASN A 75 -0.63 -10.57 13.82
CA ASN A 75 0.68 -10.47 14.48
C ASN A 75 1.91 -10.65 13.58
N GLU A 76 1.76 -10.69 12.26
CA GLU A 76 2.87 -10.70 11.32
C GLU A 76 3.31 -9.27 10.98
N ALA A 77 4.60 -8.97 11.12
CA ALA A 77 5.18 -7.69 10.76
C ALA A 77 5.15 -7.48 9.23
N ARG A 78 4.91 -6.25 8.80
CA ARG A 78 4.87 -5.88 7.39
C ARG A 78 6.10 -5.05 7.05
N PHE A 79 6.92 -5.52 6.13
CA PHE A 79 8.07 -4.79 5.60
C PHE A 79 7.72 -4.28 4.20
N ASP A 80 7.44 -3.00 4.13
CA ASP A 80 6.90 -2.36 2.94
C ASP A 80 7.97 -2.02 1.91
N HIS A 81 7.57 -1.89 0.65
CA HIS A 81 8.46 -1.57 -0.46
C HIS A 81 7.83 -0.50 -1.35
N ASN A 82 8.67 0.23 -2.05
CA ASN A 82 8.22 1.12 -3.10
C ASN A 82 7.70 0.29 -4.28
N PRO A 83 6.44 0.46 -4.70
CA PRO A 83 5.84 -0.38 -5.75
C PRO A 83 6.50 -0.24 -7.12
N SER A 84 7.18 0.87 -7.38
CA SER A 84 7.82 1.12 -8.67
C SER A 84 9.28 0.69 -8.72
N THR A 85 9.99 0.78 -7.60
CA THR A 85 11.44 0.50 -7.55
C THR A 85 11.78 -0.80 -6.84
N GLY A 86 10.86 -1.38 -6.06
CA GLY A 86 11.11 -2.51 -5.18
C GLY A 86 12.01 -2.19 -3.98
N GLU A 87 12.35 -0.92 -3.77
CA GLU A 87 13.17 -0.51 -2.63
C GLU A 87 12.44 -0.73 -1.32
N SER A 88 13.12 -1.32 -0.34
CA SER A 88 12.54 -1.55 0.99
C SER A 88 12.39 -0.24 1.76
N LEU A 89 11.18 0.02 2.23
CA LEU A 89 10.84 1.18 3.06
C LEU A 89 10.93 0.88 4.56
N GLY A 90 11.09 -0.40 4.93
CA GLY A 90 11.20 -0.85 6.31
C GLY A 90 9.88 -1.31 6.91
N LEU A 91 9.79 -1.27 8.23
CA LEU A 91 8.61 -1.71 8.97
C LEU A 91 7.45 -0.74 8.81
N LEU A 92 6.32 -1.23 8.28
CA LEU A 92 5.10 -0.45 8.10
C LEU A 92 4.32 -0.39 9.41
N VAL A 93 4.17 0.83 9.92
CA VAL A 93 3.35 1.15 11.10
C VAL A 93 2.30 2.19 10.70
N GLU A 94 1.04 1.89 10.96
CA GLU A 94 -0.10 2.71 10.60
C GLU A 94 -1.08 2.84 11.76
N GLU A 95 -1.88 3.88 11.72
CA GLU A 95 -3.04 3.99 12.62
C GLU A 95 -4.08 2.92 12.26
N ALA A 96 -4.85 2.49 13.26
CA ALA A 96 -6.00 1.62 13.03
C ALA A 96 -7.05 2.34 12.17
N ARG A 97 -7.43 1.71 11.06
CA ARG A 97 -8.47 2.20 10.14
C ARG A 97 -9.47 1.08 9.88
N THR A 98 -10.71 1.46 9.64
CA THR A 98 -11.78 0.52 9.31
C THR A 98 -12.24 0.78 7.89
N ASN A 99 -12.28 -0.27 7.07
CA ASN A 99 -12.92 -0.21 5.78
C ASN A 99 -14.44 -0.19 5.98
N LEU A 100 -15.09 0.87 5.53
CA LEU A 100 -16.53 1.05 5.65
C LEU A 100 -17.31 0.47 4.47
N LEU A 101 -16.61 0.16 3.37
CA LEU A 101 -17.22 -0.44 2.19
C LEU A 101 -17.23 -1.97 2.35
N THR A 102 -18.36 -2.57 2.11
CA THR A 102 -18.47 -4.03 2.03
C THR A 102 -18.17 -4.48 0.60
N TYR A 103 -17.68 -5.70 0.43
CA TYR A 103 -17.37 -6.25 -0.89
C TYR A 103 -16.49 -5.31 -1.73
N SER A 104 -15.47 -4.70 -1.11
CA SER A 104 -14.63 -3.67 -1.71
C SER A 104 -13.73 -4.15 -2.86
N GLU A 105 -13.67 -5.46 -3.09
CA GLU A 105 -12.98 -6.11 -4.21
C GLU A 105 -13.93 -6.86 -5.15
N GLN A 106 -15.26 -6.74 -4.94
CA GLN A 106 -16.29 -7.46 -5.69
C GLN A 106 -17.34 -6.46 -6.17
N PHE A 107 -17.00 -5.67 -7.17
CA PHE A 107 -17.88 -4.62 -7.69
C PHE A 107 -19.11 -5.17 -8.44
N ASP A 108 -19.09 -6.44 -8.81
CA ASP A 108 -20.24 -7.16 -9.34
C ASP A 108 -21.31 -7.43 -8.28
N ASN A 109 -20.94 -7.49 -6.99
CA ASN A 109 -21.85 -7.76 -5.89
C ASN A 109 -23.01 -6.76 -5.83
N ALA A 110 -24.19 -7.24 -5.38
CA ALA A 110 -25.41 -6.45 -5.26
C ALA A 110 -25.31 -5.30 -4.25
N ALA A 111 -24.37 -5.31 -3.33
CA ALA A 111 -24.08 -4.19 -2.42
C ALA A 111 -23.63 -2.92 -3.15
N TRP A 112 -23.14 -3.07 -4.38
CA TRP A 112 -22.78 -1.97 -5.25
C TRP A 112 -23.92 -1.65 -6.22
N VAL A 113 -24.44 -0.43 -6.15
CA VAL A 113 -25.43 0.06 -7.10
C VAL A 113 -24.74 0.48 -8.38
N LYS A 114 -25.18 -0.08 -9.52
CA LYS A 114 -24.69 0.24 -10.86
C LYS A 114 -25.68 1.19 -11.53
N SER A 115 -25.24 2.39 -11.88
CA SER A 115 -26.05 3.36 -12.62
C SER A 115 -25.48 3.56 -14.00
N ASN A 116 -26.24 3.21 -15.03
CA ASN A 116 -25.83 3.27 -16.44
C ASN A 116 -24.46 2.61 -16.71
N SER A 117 -24.13 1.57 -15.93
CA SER A 117 -22.89 0.82 -16.00
C SER A 117 -23.12 -0.67 -15.73
N THR A 118 -22.24 -1.48 -16.25
CA THR A 118 -22.13 -2.92 -15.97
C THR A 118 -20.78 -3.24 -15.38
N VAL A 119 -20.71 -4.32 -14.65
CA VAL A 119 -19.46 -4.87 -14.10
C VAL A 119 -19.29 -6.29 -14.63
N THR A 120 -18.12 -6.57 -15.21
CA THR A 120 -17.68 -7.92 -15.50
C THR A 120 -16.67 -8.32 -14.45
N ALA A 121 -17.01 -9.32 -13.66
CA ALA A 121 -16.17 -9.79 -12.58
C ALA A 121 -14.90 -10.47 -13.10
N ASN A 122 -13.80 -10.32 -12.37
CA ASN A 122 -12.55 -11.04 -12.60
C ASN A 122 -12.00 -10.89 -14.03
N ALA A 123 -12.14 -9.72 -14.61
CA ALA A 123 -11.81 -9.45 -16.01
C ALA A 123 -10.35 -9.04 -16.23
N GLY A 124 -9.56 -8.88 -15.18
CA GLY A 124 -8.17 -8.43 -15.30
C GLY A 124 -7.30 -8.73 -14.08
N ALA A 125 -6.02 -8.42 -14.20
CA ALA A 125 -5.09 -8.56 -13.10
C ALA A 125 -5.29 -7.45 -12.05
N ALA A 126 -5.46 -7.84 -10.80
CA ALA A 126 -5.53 -6.97 -9.65
C ALA A 126 -4.12 -6.62 -9.10
N PRO A 127 -3.98 -5.62 -8.23
CA PRO A 127 -2.70 -5.22 -7.66
C PRO A 127 -1.96 -6.30 -6.85
N ASN A 128 -2.65 -7.36 -6.46
CA ASN A 128 -2.06 -8.53 -5.78
C ASN A 128 -1.56 -9.60 -6.77
N GLY A 129 -1.65 -9.37 -8.08
CA GLY A 129 -1.22 -10.27 -9.14
C GLY A 129 -2.24 -11.35 -9.52
N THR A 130 -3.39 -11.41 -8.85
CA THR A 130 -4.46 -12.37 -9.20
C THR A 130 -5.38 -11.80 -10.28
N ALA A 131 -6.10 -12.67 -11.00
CA ALA A 131 -7.06 -12.26 -12.02
C ALA A 131 -8.43 -11.97 -11.37
N THR A 132 -8.47 -11.00 -10.46
CA THR A 132 -9.67 -10.65 -9.68
C THR A 132 -10.11 -9.20 -9.83
N ALA A 133 -9.47 -8.43 -10.73
CA ALA A 133 -9.93 -7.08 -11.02
C ALA A 133 -11.20 -7.11 -11.86
N ASP A 134 -12.19 -6.33 -11.45
CA ASP A 134 -13.45 -6.19 -12.15
C ASP A 134 -13.38 -5.11 -13.23
N LEU A 135 -14.00 -5.35 -14.35
CA LEU A 135 -14.14 -4.37 -15.43
C LEU A 135 -15.46 -3.62 -15.30
N LEU A 136 -15.35 -2.31 -15.05
CA LEU A 136 -16.48 -1.41 -15.06
C LEU A 136 -16.66 -0.81 -16.47
N TYR A 137 -17.84 -0.96 -17.04
CA TYR A 137 -18.14 -0.52 -18.40
C TYR A 137 -19.48 0.23 -18.48
N PRO A 138 -19.57 1.34 -19.23
CA PRO A 138 -20.82 2.02 -19.47
C PRO A 138 -21.75 1.18 -20.33
N ASN A 139 -23.02 1.07 -19.98
CA ASN A 139 -24.02 0.31 -20.72
C ASN A 139 -25.04 1.18 -21.46
N SER A 140 -24.91 2.50 -21.34
CA SER A 140 -25.79 3.45 -21.99
C SER A 140 -25.08 4.75 -22.36
N SER A 141 -25.71 5.55 -23.19
CA SER A 141 -25.26 6.91 -23.54
C SER A 141 -25.63 7.97 -22.47
N GLY A 142 -26.13 7.56 -21.32
CA GLY A 142 -26.50 8.46 -20.22
C GLY A 142 -25.34 9.32 -19.74
N THR A 143 -25.68 10.44 -19.13
CA THR A 143 -24.70 11.45 -18.70
C THR A 143 -23.91 11.03 -17.47
N ILE A 144 -24.51 10.26 -16.55
CA ILE A 144 -23.86 9.76 -15.34
C ILE A 144 -23.73 8.24 -15.42
N ARG A 145 -22.51 7.76 -15.34
CA ARG A 145 -22.18 6.35 -15.31
C ARG A 145 -21.38 6.12 -14.05
N SER A 146 -21.93 5.37 -13.11
CA SER A 146 -21.31 5.23 -11.82
C SER A 146 -21.58 3.87 -11.19
N ILE A 147 -20.72 3.54 -10.26
CA ILE A 147 -20.91 2.49 -9.28
C ILE A 147 -20.72 3.12 -7.91
N TYR A 148 -21.60 2.83 -6.99
CA TYR A 148 -21.53 3.42 -5.65
C TYR A 148 -22.10 2.50 -4.58
N GLN A 149 -21.71 2.77 -3.34
CA GLN A 149 -22.26 2.14 -2.15
C GLN A 149 -22.63 3.21 -1.13
N SER A 150 -23.77 3.02 -0.48
CA SER A 150 -24.20 3.90 0.61
C SER A 150 -23.65 3.38 1.93
N VAL A 151 -22.92 4.24 2.63
CA VAL A 151 -22.33 3.93 3.94
C VAL A 151 -23.09 4.67 5.02
N ALA A 152 -23.64 3.92 5.97
CA ALA A 152 -24.34 4.49 7.13
C ALA A 152 -23.35 4.78 8.29
N GLY A 153 -23.82 5.56 9.28
CA GLY A 153 -23.07 5.77 10.53
C GLY A 153 -21.86 6.68 10.44
N GLN A 154 -21.73 7.48 9.39
CA GLN A 154 -20.63 8.44 9.29
C GLN A 154 -20.77 9.56 10.34
N THR A 155 -19.69 9.79 11.10
CA THR A 155 -19.64 10.83 12.13
C THR A 155 -19.42 12.22 11.51
N SER A 156 -20.15 13.21 12.02
CA SER A 156 -19.96 14.61 11.59
C SER A 156 -18.60 15.13 12.04
N GLY A 157 -17.89 15.81 11.14
CA GLY A 157 -16.54 16.34 11.43
C GLY A 157 -15.41 15.32 11.32
N ALA A 158 -15.70 14.02 11.17
CA ALA A 158 -14.65 13.02 10.93
C ALA A 158 -14.13 13.09 9.49
N SER A 159 -12.85 12.82 9.32
CA SER A 159 -12.21 12.70 8.00
C SER A 159 -12.34 11.28 7.47
N TYR A 160 -12.68 11.16 6.19
CA TYR A 160 -12.78 9.89 5.46
C TYR A 160 -11.90 9.95 4.23
N THR A 161 -11.26 8.85 3.90
CA THR A 161 -10.42 8.72 2.71
C THR A 161 -11.01 7.65 1.79
N ASN A 162 -11.14 7.96 0.51
CA ASN A 162 -11.49 7.00 -0.52
C ASN A 162 -10.21 6.57 -1.25
N VAL A 163 -10.01 5.27 -1.37
CA VAL A 163 -8.89 4.68 -2.09
C VAL A 163 -9.43 3.65 -3.07
N VAL A 164 -8.96 3.69 -4.30
CA VAL A 164 -9.26 2.68 -5.31
C VAL A 164 -8.03 2.45 -6.18
N TYR A 165 -7.80 1.21 -6.55
CA TYR A 165 -6.85 0.86 -7.59
C TYR A 165 -7.60 0.77 -8.92
N ALA A 166 -7.23 1.58 -9.87
CA ALA A 166 -7.87 1.63 -11.18
C ALA A 166 -6.84 1.63 -12.31
N LYS A 167 -7.18 0.95 -13.39
CA LYS A 167 -6.39 0.89 -14.61
C LYS A 167 -7.29 1.17 -15.81
N SER A 168 -6.78 1.90 -16.78
CA SER A 168 -7.52 2.15 -18.03
C SER A 168 -7.72 0.83 -18.80
N SER A 169 -8.96 0.64 -19.27
CA SER A 169 -9.34 -0.40 -20.23
C SER A 169 -10.30 0.21 -21.27
N GLY A 170 -9.80 1.21 -21.99
CA GLY A 170 -10.57 1.97 -22.98
C GLY A 170 -11.18 3.28 -22.46
N ILE A 171 -11.32 3.44 -21.13
CA ILE A 171 -11.74 4.70 -20.52
C ILE A 171 -10.53 5.34 -19.85
N ARG A 172 -10.28 6.60 -20.18
CA ARG A 172 -9.10 7.33 -19.71
C ARG A 172 -9.31 7.98 -18.35
N TYR A 173 -10.50 8.49 -18.07
CA TYR A 173 -10.74 9.28 -16.86
C TYR A 173 -11.69 8.58 -15.91
N ILE A 174 -11.37 8.65 -14.62
CA ILE A 174 -12.23 8.21 -13.53
C ILE A 174 -12.47 9.37 -12.56
N CYS A 175 -13.66 9.40 -11.98
CA CYS A 175 -13.99 10.32 -10.91
C CYS A 175 -14.22 9.55 -9.62
N LEU A 176 -13.50 9.88 -8.57
CA LEU A 176 -13.83 9.47 -7.21
C LEU A 176 -14.67 10.54 -6.55
N SER A 177 -15.83 10.16 -6.07
CA SER A 177 -16.74 11.09 -5.40
C SER A 177 -17.22 10.54 -4.07
N SER A 178 -17.45 11.46 -3.14
CA SER A 178 -18.11 11.19 -1.88
C SER A 178 -19.23 12.20 -1.70
N VAL A 179 -20.43 11.72 -1.44
CA VAL A 179 -21.62 12.56 -1.27
C VAL A 179 -22.13 12.39 0.16
N ARG A 180 -22.34 13.52 0.84
CA ARG A 180 -22.89 13.53 2.18
C ARG A 180 -23.99 14.60 2.27
N GLY A 181 -25.21 14.15 2.44
CA GLY A 181 -26.38 15.06 2.36
C GLY A 181 -26.40 15.78 1.02
N THR A 182 -26.36 17.10 1.04
CA THR A 182 -26.29 17.95 -0.17
C THR A 182 -24.87 18.30 -0.61
N SER A 183 -23.85 17.92 0.17
CA SER A 183 -22.44 18.21 -0.13
C SER A 183 -21.80 17.06 -0.89
N ALA A 184 -21.23 17.36 -2.04
CA ALA A 184 -20.43 16.45 -2.83
C ALA A 184 -18.96 16.89 -2.86
N ARG A 185 -18.05 15.95 -2.82
CA ARG A 185 -16.63 16.12 -3.08
C ARG A 185 -16.26 15.13 -4.18
N ALA A 186 -15.53 15.61 -5.17
CA ALA A 186 -15.12 14.79 -6.30
C ALA A 186 -13.71 15.18 -6.75
N ALA A 187 -12.96 14.20 -7.22
CA ALA A 187 -11.68 14.41 -7.86
C ALA A 187 -11.61 13.53 -9.12
N TRP A 188 -11.07 14.06 -10.18
CA TRP A 188 -10.87 13.38 -11.44
C TRP A 188 -9.43 12.92 -11.57
N PHE A 189 -9.25 11.77 -12.17
CA PHE A 189 -7.94 11.18 -12.39
C PHE A 189 -7.80 10.72 -13.85
N ASP A 190 -6.67 11.05 -14.45
CA ASP A 190 -6.27 10.53 -15.75
C ASP A 190 -5.54 9.18 -15.54
N LEU A 191 -6.14 8.09 -15.94
CA LEU A 191 -5.59 6.74 -15.75
C LEU A 191 -4.39 6.42 -16.67
N GLN A 192 -4.06 7.28 -17.62
CA GLN A 192 -2.88 7.12 -18.47
C GLN A 192 -1.66 7.85 -17.91
N THR A 193 -1.87 9.02 -17.35
CA THR A 193 -0.77 9.87 -16.87
C THR A 193 -0.64 9.91 -15.36
N GLY A 194 -1.68 9.49 -14.62
CA GLY A 194 -1.76 9.65 -13.17
C GLY A 194 -2.06 11.08 -12.71
N ALA A 195 -2.35 11.99 -13.63
CA ALA A 195 -2.64 13.37 -13.28
C ALA A 195 -4.01 13.49 -12.58
N VAL A 196 -4.06 14.41 -11.62
CA VAL A 196 -5.29 14.82 -10.92
C VAL A 196 -5.82 16.09 -11.60
N GLY A 197 -7.11 16.10 -11.92
CA GLY A 197 -7.83 17.24 -12.53
C GLY A 197 -8.71 17.98 -11.53
#